data_e7199aa6ddeb0551eec4afc375cbeb9b
#
_entry.id   e7199aa6ddeb0551eec4afc375cbeb9b
#
_cell.length_a   1.000
_cell.length_b   1.000
_cell.length_c   1.000
_cell.angle_alpha   90.00
_cell.angle_beta   90.00
_cell.angle_gamma   90.00
#
_symmetry.space_group_name_H-M   'P 1'
#
loop_
_entity.id
_entity.type
_entity.pdbx_description
1 polymer ?
#
loop_
_entity_poly.entity_id
_entity_poly.type
_entity_poly.pdbx_seq_one_letter_code
_entity_poly.pdbx_strand_id
1 'polypeptide(L)'
;MKILLTRPIHDSIITSKTLSQIGIETLIVPFLEISSVNYQELKILKSDYIMFTSKNAVNFFKFEKQFQNNSVFSVGSETKKILQEKGFKNIINADENLEKLLILSKKQLKKGDVIIHPTYKSSNLKIRNFFLSLGCKYFAIKCYSSKMICRNSDKLILFMKNTKKGMIAFYSPLTAKCFVNQIQKMNLIKYCNDKSFVVISNKVKEEINKLGKLSTYVARKPNQKEMIELIKEKFILGKKIG
;
A
#
# COMPACT_ATOMS: atom_id res chain seq x y z
N MET A 1 -10.47 24.00 -2.67
CA MET A 1 -9.72 22.93 -3.40
C MET A 1 -10.06 21.60 -2.79
N LYS A 2 -10.39 20.58 -3.59
CA LYS A 2 -10.79 19.24 -3.15
C LYS A 2 -9.72 18.21 -3.55
N ILE A 3 -9.49 17.17 -2.73
CA ILE A 3 -8.47 16.16 -3.00
C ILE A 3 -9.10 14.82 -3.33
N LEU A 4 -8.70 14.21 -4.44
CA LEU A 4 -9.06 12.86 -4.82
C LEU A 4 -8.05 11.86 -4.20
N LEU A 5 -8.53 10.92 -3.39
CA LEU A 5 -7.77 9.82 -2.81
C LEU A 5 -8.00 8.55 -3.62
N THR A 6 -6.91 7.92 -4.08
CA THR A 6 -6.95 6.79 -5.04
C THR A 6 -6.58 5.44 -4.41
N ARG A 7 -6.25 5.43 -3.12
CA ARG A 7 -5.88 4.22 -2.35
C ARG A 7 -7.08 3.26 -2.17
N PRO A 8 -6.84 2.01 -1.75
CA PRO A 8 -7.91 1.15 -1.24
C PRO A 8 -8.78 1.87 -0.22
N ILE A 9 -10.06 1.52 -0.18
CA ILE A 9 -11.08 2.28 0.58
C ILE A 9 -10.68 2.50 2.05
N HIS A 10 -10.19 1.46 2.73
CA HIS A 10 -9.79 1.54 4.13
C HIS A 10 -8.65 2.56 4.35
N ASP A 11 -7.61 2.50 3.54
CA ASP A 11 -6.47 3.45 3.61
C ASP A 11 -6.90 4.88 3.27
N SER A 12 -7.83 5.02 2.32
CA SER A 12 -8.38 6.33 1.94
C SER A 12 -9.21 6.95 3.05
N ILE A 13 -10.00 6.16 3.79
CA ILE A 13 -10.77 6.62 4.95
C ILE A 13 -9.84 7.17 6.04
N ILE A 14 -8.76 6.45 6.37
CA ILE A 14 -7.77 6.90 7.37
C ILE A 14 -7.13 8.21 6.92
N THR A 15 -6.71 8.29 5.65
CA THR A 15 -6.10 9.51 5.08
C THR A 15 -7.11 10.67 5.09
N SER A 16 -8.36 10.41 4.71
CA SER A 16 -9.46 11.40 4.71
C SER A 16 -9.72 11.98 6.10
N LYS A 17 -9.79 11.13 7.13
CA LYS A 17 -9.94 11.57 8.53
C LYS A 17 -8.81 12.50 8.97
N THR A 18 -7.56 12.16 8.64
CA THR A 18 -6.41 13.01 8.97
C THR A 18 -6.46 14.36 8.24
N LEU A 19 -6.87 14.37 6.97
CA LEU A 19 -6.99 15.60 6.19
C LEU A 19 -8.18 16.47 6.60
N SER A 20 -9.30 15.86 6.99
CA SER A 20 -10.48 16.60 7.47
C SER A 20 -10.22 17.34 8.78
N GLN A 21 -9.37 16.82 9.68
CA GLN A 21 -8.96 17.49 10.91
C GLN A 21 -8.25 18.84 10.66
N ILE A 22 -7.73 19.06 9.46
CA ILE A 22 -7.07 20.31 9.04
C ILE A 22 -7.88 21.06 7.97
N GLY A 23 -9.17 20.76 7.85
CA GLY A 23 -10.10 21.46 6.96
C GLY A 23 -9.94 21.15 5.47
N ILE A 24 -9.34 20.01 5.11
CA ILE A 24 -9.17 19.60 3.72
C ILE A 24 -10.25 18.60 3.32
N GLU A 25 -11.07 18.99 2.35
CA GLU A 25 -12.13 18.14 1.79
C GLU A 25 -11.53 17.08 0.86
N THR A 26 -12.00 15.84 0.99
CA THR A 26 -11.53 14.72 0.19
C THR A 26 -12.67 14.02 -0.54
N LEU A 27 -12.37 13.47 -1.72
CA LEU A 27 -13.20 12.53 -2.44
C LEU A 27 -12.45 11.20 -2.56
N ILE A 28 -13.09 10.10 -2.20
CA ILE A 28 -12.50 8.77 -2.26
C ILE A 28 -12.97 8.06 -3.53
N VAL A 29 -12.02 7.75 -4.42
CA VAL A 29 -12.23 6.95 -5.64
C VAL A 29 -11.10 5.91 -5.70
N PRO A 30 -11.31 4.71 -5.13
CA PRO A 30 -10.28 3.69 -5.10
C PRO A 30 -10.02 3.13 -6.51
N PHE A 31 -8.74 2.95 -6.86
CA PHE A 31 -8.31 2.26 -8.08
C PHE A 31 -7.80 0.84 -7.79
N LEU A 32 -7.81 0.45 -6.52
CA LEU A 32 -7.38 -0.86 -6.06
C LEU A 32 -8.32 -1.35 -4.98
N GLU A 33 -8.83 -2.55 -5.15
CA GLU A 33 -9.60 -3.27 -4.16
C GLU A 33 -8.72 -4.33 -3.52
N ILE A 34 -8.72 -4.34 -2.19
CA ILE A 34 -8.08 -5.40 -1.41
C ILE A 34 -9.19 -6.18 -0.72
N SER A 35 -9.25 -7.48 -0.96
CA SER A 35 -10.27 -8.35 -0.39
C SER A 35 -9.65 -9.62 0.20
N SER A 36 -10.32 -10.17 1.21
CA SER A 36 -9.96 -11.47 1.77
C SER A 36 -10.09 -12.57 0.72
N VAL A 37 -9.25 -13.58 0.83
CA VAL A 37 -9.37 -14.83 0.08
C VAL A 37 -9.59 -15.93 1.10
N ASN A 38 -10.60 -16.77 0.87
CA ASN A 38 -10.73 -17.98 1.67
C ASN A 38 -9.54 -18.89 1.33
N TYR A 39 -8.74 -19.16 2.33
CA TYR A 39 -7.71 -20.19 2.27
C TYR A 39 -8.11 -21.28 3.26
N GLN A 40 -7.89 -22.52 2.87
CA GLN A 40 -7.99 -23.60 3.83
C GLN A 40 -7.00 -23.25 4.95
N GLU A 41 -7.52 -23.18 6.17
CA GLU A 41 -6.65 -23.23 7.33
C GLU A 41 -5.90 -24.55 7.14
N LEU A 42 -4.72 -24.43 6.53
CA LEU A 42 -3.78 -25.50 6.67
C LEU A 42 -3.83 -25.76 8.18
N LYS A 43 -4.08 -27.01 8.63
CA LYS A 43 -3.75 -27.42 9.99
C LYS A 43 -2.29 -27.08 10.12
N ILE A 44 -2.05 -25.81 10.43
CA ILE A 44 -0.74 -25.19 10.27
C ILE A 44 0.02 -25.75 11.45
N LEU A 45 0.65 -26.84 11.10
CA LEU A 45 1.79 -27.39 11.78
C LEU A 45 2.53 -26.26 12.50
N LYS A 46 2.94 -26.50 13.72
CA LYS A 46 3.76 -25.57 14.50
C LYS A 46 4.71 -24.84 13.55
N SER A 47 4.45 -23.56 13.31
CA SER A 47 5.40 -22.70 12.61
C SER A 47 6.34 -22.09 13.64
N ASP A 48 7.61 -22.01 13.32
CA ASP A 48 8.59 -21.36 14.17
C ASP A 48 8.55 -19.84 13.95
N TYR A 49 8.32 -19.44 12.71
CA TYR A 49 8.27 -18.03 12.31
C TYR A 49 7.10 -17.73 11.39
N ILE A 50 6.57 -16.51 11.52
CA ILE A 50 5.61 -15.94 10.55
C ILE A 50 6.25 -14.72 9.92
N MET A 51 6.16 -14.60 8.59
CA MET A 51 6.72 -13.48 7.85
C MET A 51 5.61 -12.59 7.26
N PHE A 52 5.64 -11.29 7.54
CA PHE A 52 4.71 -10.31 6.96
C PHE A 52 5.46 -9.25 6.17
N THR A 53 5.28 -9.22 4.86
CA THR A 53 5.84 -8.20 3.96
C THR A 53 4.85 -7.09 3.63
N SER A 54 3.66 -7.12 4.23
CA SER A 54 2.60 -6.14 3.98
C SER A 54 1.62 -6.08 5.15
N LYS A 55 1.19 -4.88 5.50
CA LYS A 55 0.11 -4.66 6.48
C LYS A 55 -1.21 -5.34 6.08
N ASN A 56 -1.49 -5.46 4.77
CA ASN A 56 -2.68 -6.16 4.29
C ASN A 56 -2.62 -7.65 4.65
N ALA A 57 -1.45 -8.27 4.56
CA ALA A 57 -1.30 -9.66 5.01
C ALA A 57 -1.63 -9.81 6.50
N VAL A 58 -1.20 -8.86 7.34
CA VAL A 58 -1.55 -8.84 8.78
C VAL A 58 -3.07 -8.68 8.99
N ASN A 59 -3.73 -7.83 8.20
CA ASN A 59 -5.16 -7.56 8.35
C ASN A 59 -6.04 -8.72 7.88
N PHE A 60 -5.64 -9.45 6.86
CA PHE A 60 -6.44 -10.52 6.25
C PHE A 60 -6.04 -11.94 6.67
N PHE A 61 -4.91 -12.09 7.35
CA PHE A 61 -4.56 -13.39 7.91
C PHE A 61 -5.37 -13.65 9.19
N LYS A 62 -6.00 -14.82 9.26
CA LYS A 62 -6.74 -15.25 10.45
C LYS A 62 -5.73 -15.72 11.48
N PHE A 63 -5.67 -15.02 12.59
CA PHE A 63 -4.79 -15.37 13.69
C PHE A 63 -5.52 -16.27 14.68
N GLU A 64 -4.96 -17.43 14.96
CA GLU A 64 -5.29 -18.21 16.13
C GLU A 64 -4.40 -17.78 17.31
N LYS A 65 -4.88 -17.92 18.54
CA LYS A 65 -4.15 -17.54 19.76
C LYS A 65 -2.74 -18.18 19.85
N GLN A 66 -2.59 -19.38 19.30
CA GLN A 66 -1.30 -20.08 19.24
C GLN A 66 -0.19 -19.32 18.51
N PHE A 67 -0.53 -18.44 17.56
CA PHE A 67 0.45 -17.67 16.79
C PHE A 67 1.02 -16.46 17.54
N GLN A 68 0.40 -16.02 18.64
CA GLN A 68 0.87 -14.82 19.37
C GLN A 68 2.25 -14.99 19.99
N ASN A 69 2.68 -16.22 20.23
CA ASN A 69 4.00 -16.55 20.80
C ASN A 69 5.08 -16.76 19.71
N ASN A 70 4.70 -16.82 18.43
CA ASN A 70 5.68 -16.98 17.36
C ASN A 70 6.56 -15.74 17.22
N SER A 71 7.80 -15.95 16.81
CA SER A 71 8.64 -14.87 16.32
C SER A 71 8.17 -14.44 14.92
N VAL A 72 8.09 -13.12 14.70
CA VAL A 72 7.54 -12.56 13.48
C VAL A 72 8.60 -11.74 12.76
N PHE A 73 8.80 -12.04 11.48
CA PHE A 73 9.56 -11.20 10.56
C PHE A 73 8.63 -10.21 9.87
N SER A 74 8.94 -8.91 9.89
CA SER A 74 8.09 -7.91 9.24
C SER A 74 8.88 -6.86 8.45
N VAL A 75 8.23 -6.30 7.43
CA VAL A 75 8.76 -5.17 6.64
C VAL A 75 7.90 -3.94 6.89
N GLY A 76 8.57 -2.84 7.27
CA GLY A 76 7.98 -1.51 7.41
C GLY A 76 7.32 -1.25 8.77
N SER A 77 7.42 0.00 9.20
CA SER A 77 6.92 0.46 10.50
C SER A 77 5.40 0.31 10.68
N GLU A 78 4.60 0.52 9.62
CA GLU A 78 3.15 0.32 9.66
C GLU A 78 2.78 -1.15 9.91
N THR A 79 3.48 -2.09 9.26
CA THR A 79 3.26 -3.54 9.45
C THR A 79 3.58 -3.94 10.89
N LYS A 80 4.72 -3.46 11.42
CA LYS A 80 5.13 -3.68 12.82
C LYS A 80 4.08 -3.16 13.80
N LYS A 81 3.60 -1.94 13.59
CA LYS A 81 2.58 -1.34 14.47
C LYS A 81 1.32 -2.19 14.55
N ILE A 82 0.78 -2.64 13.42
CA ILE A 82 -0.44 -3.46 13.39
C ILE A 82 -0.19 -4.83 14.06
N LEU A 83 0.99 -5.41 13.90
CA LEU A 83 1.35 -6.65 14.59
C LEU A 83 1.38 -6.46 16.11
N GLN A 84 1.93 -5.35 16.60
CA GLN A 84 1.92 -5.00 18.03
C GLN A 84 0.49 -4.82 18.57
N GLU A 85 -0.38 -4.13 17.81
CA GLU A 85 -1.80 -3.97 18.14
C GLU A 85 -2.55 -5.32 18.18
N LYS A 86 -2.09 -6.32 17.41
CA LYS A 86 -2.63 -7.70 17.45
C LYS A 86 -2.00 -8.59 18.54
N GLY A 87 -1.12 -8.05 19.38
CA GLY A 87 -0.54 -8.73 20.54
C GLY A 87 0.75 -9.52 20.27
N PHE A 88 1.36 -9.39 19.09
CA PHE A 88 2.67 -10.00 18.84
C PHE A 88 3.76 -9.28 19.61
N LYS A 89 4.58 -10.05 20.35
CA LYS A 89 5.66 -9.52 21.19
C LYS A 89 7.03 -9.63 20.55
N ASN A 90 7.29 -10.71 19.84
CA ASN A 90 8.60 -11.03 19.26
C ASN A 90 8.64 -10.63 17.77
N ILE A 91 8.86 -9.34 17.47
CA ILE A 91 8.83 -8.81 16.10
C ILE A 91 10.23 -8.36 15.68
N ILE A 92 10.78 -9.04 14.68
CA ILE A 92 12.03 -8.68 13.99
C ILE A 92 11.65 -7.91 12.75
N ASN A 93 11.82 -6.59 12.78
CA ASN A 93 11.38 -5.70 11.72
C ASN A 93 12.53 -5.13 10.90
N ALA A 94 12.38 -5.10 9.58
CA ALA A 94 13.20 -4.32 8.68
C ALA A 94 12.40 -3.10 8.20
N ASP A 95 12.82 -1.90 8.60
CA ASP A 95 12.11 -0.66 8.27
C ASP A 95 12.22 -0.28 6.80
N GLU A 96 13.26 -0.74 6.11
CA GLU A 96 13.58 -0.32 4.76
C GLU A 96 12.93 -1.20 3.69
N ASN A 97 13.28 -2.49 3.64
CA ASN A 97 12.90 -3.35 2.52
C ASN A 97 13.03 -4.85 2.84
N LEU A 98 12.60 -5.66 1.86
CA LEU A 98 12.65 -7.12 1.94
C LEU A 98 14.07 -7.68 2.05
N GLU A 99 15.04 -7.12 1.31
CA GLU A 99 16.43 -7.60 1.31
C GLU A 99 17.02 -7.53 2.73
N LYS A 100 16.80 -6.41 3.40
CA LYS A 100 17.26 -6.22 4.78
C LYS A 100 16.57 -7.20 5.74
N LEU A 101 15.28 -7.47 5.53
CA LEU A 101 14.56 -8.48 6.32
C LEU A 101 15.16 -9.88 6.14
N LEU A 102 15.48 -10.28 4.92
CA LEU A 102 16.09 -11.58 4.66
C LEU A 102 17.46 -11.72 5.33
N ILE A 103 18.28 -10.66 5.34
CA ILE A 103 19.57 -10.64 6.05
C ILE A 103 19.35 -10.80 7.57
N LEU A 104 18.38 -10.08 8.15
CA LEU A 104 18.08 -10.19 9.57
C LEU A 104 17.54 -11.56 9.94
N SER A 105 16.65 -12.14 9.10
CA SER A 105 16.08 -13.46 9.35
C SER A 105 17.13 -14.56 9.34
N LYS A 106 18.14 -14.48 8.46
CA LYS A 106 19.23 -15.47 8.38
C LYS A 106 19.95 -15.67 9.73
N LYS A 107 20.06 -14.60 10.54
CA LYS A 107 20.72 -14.67 11.86
C LYS A 107 19.95 -15.43 12.92
N GLN A 108 18.66 -15.63 12.70
CA GLN A 108 17.73 -16.25 13.66
C GLN A 108 17.41 -17.70 13.31
N LEU A 109 17.49 -18.03 12.03
CA LEU A 109 16.99 -19.30 11.48
C LEU A 109 17.96 -20.44 11.67
N LYS A 110 17.38 -21.63 11.92
CA LYS A 110 18.07 -22.92 11.97
C LYS A 110 17.54 -23.83 10.86
N LYS A 111 18.35 -24.78 10.45
CA LYS A 111 17.94 -25.83 9.50
C LYS A 111 16.72 -26.59 10.07
N GLY A 112 15.70 -26.74 9.25
CA GLY A 112 14.44 -27.40 9.62
C GLY A 112 13.34 -26.46 10.06
N ASP A 113 13.62 -25.19 10.39
CA ASP A 113 12.60 -24.20 10.81
C ASP A 113 11.51 -24.05 9.76
N VAL A 114 10.29 -23.84 10.22
CA VAL A 114 9.09 -23.69 9.43
C VAL A 114 8.68 -22.22 9.37
N ILE A 115 8.67 -21.63 8.17
CA ILE A 115 8.27 -20.25 7.93
C ILE A 115 6.94 -20.19 7.18
N ILE A 116 5.95 -19.50 7.77
CA ILE A 116 4.69 -19.17 7.12
C ILE A 116 4.74 -17.74 6.62
N HIS A 117 4.34 -17.51 5.36
CA HIS A 117 4.29 -16.19 4.75
C HIS A 117 2.88 -15.87 4.22
N PRO A 118 2.02 -15.25 5.05
CA PRO A 118 0.76 -14.69 4.56
C PRO A 118 1.01 -13.61 3.52
N THR A 119 0.38 -13.74 2.35
CA THR A 119 0.67 -12.89 1.18
C THR A 119 -0.51 -12.85 0.20
N TYR A 120 -0.42 -12.02 -0.85
CA TYR A 120 -1.42 -11.98 -1.93
C TYR A 120 -1.11 -12.92 -3.10
N LYS A 121 0.09 -13.50 -3.15
CA LYS A 121 0.53 -14.44 -4.18
C LYS A 121 0.74 -15.82 -3.57
N SER A 122 0.40 -16.85 -4.32
CA SER A 122 0.62 -18.24 -3.92
C SER A 122 2.11 -18.62 -3.85
N SER A 123 3.00 -17.85 -4.46
CA SER A 123 4.45 -18.03 -4.36
C SER A 123 5.22 -16.72 -4.60
N ASN A 124 6.35 -16.58 -3.91
CA ASN A 124 7.38 -15.58 -4.21
C ASN A 124 8.71 -16.35 -4.32
N LEU A 125 9.14 -16.61 -5.54
CA LEU A 125 10.32 -17.46 -5.81
C LEU A 125 11.58 -16.95 -5.11
N LYS A 126 11.82 -15.64 -5.07
CA LYS A 126 12.98 -15.04 -4.38
C LYS A 126 12.98 -15.40 -2.90
N ILE A 127 11.85 -15.20 -2.21
CA ILE A 127 11.71 -15.49 -0.79
C ILE A 127 11.80 -17.00 -0.54
N ARG A 128 11.07 -17.78 -1.34
CA ARG A 128 11.07 -19.25 -1.24
C ARG A 128 12.47 -19.82 -1.37
N ASN A 129 13.19 -19.44 -2.43
CA ASN A 129 14.55 -19.96 -2.69
C ASN A 129 15.52 -19.57 -1.57
N PHE A 130 15.39 -18.36 -1.02
CA PHE A 130 16.19 -17.93 0.11
C PHE A 130 16.00 -18.85 1.33
N PHE A 131 14.76 -19.11 1.76
CA PHE A 131 14.53 -19.97 2.93
C PHE A 131 14.92 -21.43 2.67
N LEU A 132 14.64 -21.95 1.48
CA LEU A 132 15.06 -23.31 1.11
C LEU A 132 16.57 -23.45 1.08
N SER A 133 17.35 -22.47 0.63
CA SER A 133 18.80 -22.49 0.66
C SER A 133 19.41 -22.55 2.07
N LEU A 134 18.63 -22.12 3.07
CA LEU A 134 18.99 -22.23 4.50
C LEU A 134 18.53 -23.56 5.13
N GLY A 135 17.94 -24.47 4.35
CA GLY A 135 17.40 -25.73 4.83
C GLY A 135 16.09 -25.59 5.61
N CYS A 136 15.42 -24.44 5.51
CA CYS A 136 14.13 -24.19 6.15
C CYS A 136 12.96 -24.67 5.27
N LYS A 137 11.78 -24.89 5.88
CA LYS A 137 10.52 -25.13 5.18
C LYS A 137 9.77 -23.82 5.01
N TYR A 138 9.27 -23.52 3.82
CA TYR A 138 8.60 -22.26 3.52
C TYR A 138 7.23 -22.50 2.90
N PHE A 139 6.20 -21.86 3.47
CA PHE A 139 4.81 -21.94 3.03
C PHE A 139 4.23 -20.54 2.82
N ALA A 140 3.95 -20.20 1.55
CA ALA A 140 3.22 -19.00 1.21
C ALA A 140 1.70 -19.26 1.31
N ILE A 141 0.99 -18.42 2.07
CA ILE A 141 -0.46 -18.51 2.23
C ILE A 141 -1.10 -17.29 1.58
N LYS A 142 -1.84 -17.51 0.49
CA LYS A 142 -2.61 -16.45 -0.14
C LYS A 142 -3.83 -16.13 0.71
N CYS A 143 -3.74 -15.12 1.58
CA CYS A 143 -4.82 -14.70 2.48
C CYS A 143 -5.60 -13.47 1.98
N TYR A 144 -5.12 -12.77 0.96
CA TYR A 144 -5.84 -11.67 0.34
C TYR A 144 -5.56 -11.57 -1.16
N SER A 145 -6.40 -10.85 -1.86
CA SER A 145 -6.22 -10.48 -3.27
C SER A 145 -6.16 -8.98 -3.42
N SER A 146 -5.52 -8.54 -4.50
CA SER A 146 -5.43 -7.14 -4.90
C SER A 146 -5.88 -7.05 -6.34
N LYS A 147 -7.02 -6.40 -6.59
CA LYS A 147 -7.62 -6.27 -7.91
C LYS A 147 -7.70 -4.81 -8.32
N MET A 148 -7.29 -4.50 -9.54
CA MET A 148 -7.51 -3.16 -10.10
C MET A 148 -9.00 -2.93 -10.36
N ILE A 149 -9.50 -1.76 -9.92
CA ILE A 149 -10.85 -1.30 -10.22
C ILE A 149 -10.76 -0.38 -11.42
N CYS A 150 -10.94 -0.92 -12.61
CA CYS A 150 -10.95 -0.17 -13.87
C CYS A 150 -12.40 0.11 -14.32
N ARG A 151 -13.27 0.55 -13.41
CA ARG A 151 -14.64 0.91 -13.73
C ARG A 151 -14.74 2.39 -14.05
N ASN A 152 -15.58 2.75 -15.02
CA ASN A 152 -15.98 4.13 -15.20
C ASN A 152 -16.67 4.60 -13.92
N SER A 153 -16.07 5.57 -13.24
CA SER A 153 -16.61 6.12 -12.01
C SER A 153 -17.18 7.49 -12.28
N ASP A 154 -18.48 7.65 -12.13
CA ASP A 154 -19.13 8.96 -12.24
C ASP A 154 -18.50 9.99 -11.30
N LYS A 155 -18.09 9.53 -10.09
CA LYS A 155 -17.36 10.37 -9.14
C LYS A 155 -16.04 10.89 -9.70
N LEU A 156 -15.30 10.04 -10.44
CA LEU A 156 -14.05 10.46 -11.11
C LEU A 156 -14.36 11.46 -12.23
N ILE A 157 -15.34 11.16 -13.08
CA ILE A 157 -15.73 12.02 -14.21
C ILE A 157 -16.16 13.40 -13.69
N LEU A 158 -17.03 13.44 -12.69
CA LEU A 158 -17.50 14.67 -12.07
C LEU A 158 -16.34 15.45 -11.43
N PHE A 159 -15.44 14.77 -10.71
CA PHE A 159 -14.27 15.41 -10.14
C PHE A 159 -13.38 16.04 -11.24
N MET A 160 -13.08 15.27 -12.29
CA MET A 160 -12.23 15.76 -13.38
C MET A 160 -12.84 16.97 -14.08
N LYS A 161 -14.14 16.95 -14.40
CA LYS A 161 -14.83 18.01 -15.15
C LYS A 161 -15.16 19.24 -14.31
N ASN A 162 -15.60 19.05 -13.07
CA ASN A 162 -16.23 20.12 -12.28
C ASN A 162 -15.33 20.72 -11.18
N THR A 163 -14.21 20.03 -10.83
CA THR A 163 -13.31 20.55 -9.79
C THR A 163 -12.14 21.29 -10.42
N LYS A 164 -12.22 22.61 -10.50
CA LYS A 164 -11.07 23.44 -10.90
C LYS A 164 -10.01 23.41 -9.80
N LYS A 165 -8.72 23.42 -10.18
CA LYS A 165 -7.56 23.39 -9.25
C LYS A 165 -7.65 22.24 -8.21
N GLY A 166 -8.19 21.06 -8.60
CA GLY A 166 -8.25 19.88 -7.75
C GLY A 166 -6.87 19.24 -7.58
N MET A 167 -6.71 18.47 -6.48
CA MET A 167 -5.48 17.69 -6.23
C MET A 167 -5.79 16.19 -6.28
N ILE A 168 -4.88 15.38 -6.82
CA ILE A 168 -5.01 13.92 -6.89
C ILE A 168 -3.80 13.27 -6.23
N ALA A 169 -4.02 12.39 -5.25
CA ALA A 169 -2.96 11.76 -4.48
C ALA A 169 -2.77 10.29 -4.87
N PHE A 170 -1.52 9.91 -5.25
CA PHE A 170 -1.15 8.55 -5.62
C PHE A 170 -0.05 7.97 -4.72
N TYR A 171 -0.32 6.78 -4.20
CA TYR A 171 0.55 6.07 -3.26
C TYR A 171 1.18 4.80 -3.87
N SER A 172 0.92 4.49 -5.12
CA SER A 172 1.56 3.37 -5.81
C SER A 172 1.59 3.55 -7.33
N PRO A 173 2.61 2.99 -8.02
CA PRO A 173 2.64 2.99 -9.48
C PRO A 173 1.44 2.28 -10.11
N LEU A 174 0.93 1.23 -9.46
CA LEU A 174 -0.21 0.46 -9.97
C LEU A 174 -1.50 1.28 -9.99
N THR A 175 -1.78 2.06 -8.94
CA THR A 175 -2.96 2.95 -8.91
C THR A 175 -2.83 4.09 -9.92
N ALA A 176 -1.62 4.64 -10.08
CA ALA A 176 -1.34 5.66 -11.09
C ALA A 176 -1.54 5.12 -12.52
N LYS A 177 -1.00 3.94 -12.82
CA LYS A 177 -1.21 3.27 -14.13
C LYS A 177 -2.69 3.04 -14.41
N CYS A 178 -3.46 2.58 -13.43
CA CYS A 178 -4.89 2.36 -13.58
C CYS A 178 -5.64 3.68 -13.88
N PHE A 179 -5.29 4.76 -13.16
CA PHE A 179 -5.82 6.11 -13.42
C PHE A 179 -5.49 6.58 -14.83
N VAL A 180 -4.24 6.52 -15.26
CA VAL A 180 -3.79 6.91 -16.61
C VAL A 180 -4.61 6.20 -17.67
N ASN A 181 -4.73 4.88 -17.58
CA ASN A 181 -5.51 4.08 -18.53
C ASN A 181 -6.99 4.53 -18.58
N GLN A 182 -7.60 4.82 -17.42
CA GLN A 182 -8.99 5.28 -17.38
C GLN A 182 -9.15 6.69 -17.97
N ILE A 183 -8.27 7.63 -17.63
CA ILE A 183 -8.30 8.99 -18.15
C ILE A 183 -8.16 9.02 -19.66
N GLN A 184 -7.28 8.19 -20.23
CA GLN A 184 -7.11 8.02 -21.67
C GLN A 184 -8.38 7.43 -22.30
N LYS A 185 -8.87 6.31 -21.76
CA LYS A 185 -10.08 5.62 -22.27
C LYS A 185 -11.34 6.52 -22.25
N MET A 186 -11.45 7.41 -21.26
CA MET A 186 -12.59 8.30 -21.10
C MET A 186 -12.40 9.66 -21.78
N ASN A 187 -11.29 9.88 -22.51
CA ASN A 187 -10.95 11.16 -23.16
C ASN A 187 -10.94 12.36 -22.18
N LEU A 188 -10.45 12.14 -20.94
CA LEU A 188 -10.42 13.15 -19.88
C LEU A 188 -9.04 13.84 -19.73
N ILE A 189 -8.08 13.60 -20.63
CA ILE A 189 -6.70 14.12 -20.52
C ILE A 189 -6.69 15.65 -20.39
N LYS A 190 -7.51 16.37 -21.15
CA LYS A 190 -7.58 17.83 -21.11
C LYS A 190 -7.89 18.40 -19.71
N TYR A 191 -8.62 17.64 -18.88
CA TYR A 191 -8.96 18.05 -17.52
C TYR A 191 -7.84 17.77 -16.50
N CYS A 192 -6.72 17.19 -16.93
CA CYS A 192 -5.55 17.00 -16.07
C CYS A 192 -4.72 18.27 -15.92
N ASN A 193 -4.80 19.20 -16.87
CA ASN A 193 -3.95 20.40 -16.92
C ASN A 193 -4.24 21.37 -15.76
N ASP A 194 -5.46 21.41 -15.25
CA ASP A 194 -5.86 22.22 -14.11
C ASP A 194 -5.79 21.49 -12.76
N LYS A 195 -5.21 20.28 -12.73
CA LYS A 195 -5.03 19.48 -11.54
C LYS A 195 -3.59 19.47 -11.06
N SER A 196 -3.41 19.30 -9.77
CA SER A 196 -2.11 19.02 -9.15
C SER A 196 -2.05 17.56 -8.75
N PHE A 197 -0.92 16.92 -9.00
CA PHE A 197 -0.69 15.52 -8.67
C PHE A 197 0.32 15.42 -7.52
N VAL A 198 -0.05 14.74 -6.44
CA VAL A 198 0.84 14.47 -5.31
C VAL A 198 1.15 12.99 -5.29
N VAL A 199 2.42 12.63 -5.39
CA VAL A 199 2.85 11.25 -5.60
C VAL A 199 3.91 10.83 -4.60
N ILE A 200 3.85 9.57 -4.18
CA ILE A 200 4.72 9.02 -3.13
C ILE A 200 6.17 8.82 -3.58
N SER A 201 6.44 8.72 -4.89
CA SER A 201 7.78 8.43 -5.43
C SER A 201 7.92 8.83 -6.90
N ASN A 202 9.17 8.91 -7.39
CA ASN A 202 9.46 9.16 -8.80
C ASN A 202 8.87 8.12 -9.75
N LYS A 203 8.83 6.84 -9.38
CA LYS A 203 8.17 5.79 -10.17
C LYS A 203 6.68 6.08 -10.42
N VAL A 204 6.00 6.68 -9.44
CA VAL A 204 4.61 7.11 -9.59
C VAL A 204 4.51 8.34 -10.48
N LYS A 205 5.44 9.29 -10.36
CA LYS A 205 5.52 10.47 -11.24
C LYS A 205 5.69 10.07 -12.71
N GLU A 206 6.56 9.10 -12.98
CA GLU A 206 6.77 8.56 -14.34
C GLU A 206 5.48 8.01 -14.95
N GLU A 207 4.66 7.30 -14.16
CA GLU A 207 3.36 6.83 -14.65
C GLU A 207 2.40 7.99 -14.99
N ILE A 208 2.32 9.02 -14.14
CA ILE A 208 1.47 10.18 -14.37
C ILE A 208 1.93 10.99 -15.60
N ASN A 209 3.23 11.12 -15.82
CA ASN A 209 3.82 11.85 -16.95
C ASN A 209 3.46 11.24 -18.31
N LYS A 210 2.93 10.02 -18.38
CA LYS A 210 2.36 9.43 -19.61
C LYS A 210 1.12 10.20 -20.13
N LEU A 211 0.49 11.03 -19.30
CA LEU A 211 -0.60 11.92 -19.68
C LEU A 211 -0.11 13.29 -20.19
N GLY A 212 1.20 13.55 -20.17
CA GLY A 212 1.82 14.83 -20.54
C GLY A 212 2.57 15.48 -19.37
N LYS A 213 3.06 16.71 -19.60
CA LYS A 213 3.76 17.49 -18.59
C LYS A 213 2.77 18.12 -17.63
N LEU A 214 2.53 17.48 -16.48
CA LEU A 214 1.54 17.88 -15.48
C LEU A 214 2.21 18.40 -14.20
N SER A 215 1.52 19.24 -13.43
CA SER A 215 1.97 19.71 -12.12
C SER A 215 2.04 18.57 -11.12
N THR A 216 3.20 17.90 -11.02
CA THR A 216 3.39 16.69 -10.21
C THR A 216 4.46 16.90 -9.13
N TYR A 217 4.07 16.74 -7.88
CA TYR A 217 4.90 16.90 -6.68
C TYR A 217 5.19 15.55 -6.04
N VAL A 218 6.46 15.30 -5.71
CA VAL A 218 6.91 14.02 -5.14
C VAL A 218 7.20 14.19 -3.66
N ALA A 219 6.74 13.25 -2.85
CA ALA A 219 7.04 13.23 -1.41
C ALA A 219 8.55 13.02 -1.17
N ARG A 220 9.09 13.66 -0.12
CA ARG A 220 10.52 13.58 0.25
C ARG A 220 10.94 12.16 0.62
N LYS A 221 10.05 11.42 1.30
CA LYS A 221 10.20 10.00 1.63
C LYS A 221 8.93 9.24 1.28
N PRO A 222 9.00 7.97 0.85
CA PRO A 222 7.85 7.21 0.39
C PRO A 222 7.03 6.65 1.57
N ASN A 223 6.45 7.53 2.38
CA ASN A 223 5.61 7.16 3.51
C ASN A 223 4.38 8.08 3.65
N GLN A 224 3.42 7.66 4.46
CA GLN A 224 2.14 8.35 4.69
C GLN A 224 2.33 9.75 5.27
N LYS A 225 3.26 9.93 6.21
CA LYS A 225 3.52 11.22 6.88
C LYS A 225 3.95 12.27 5.86
N GLU A 226 4.95 11.95 5.06
CA GLU A 226 5.49 12.86 4.03
C GLU A 226 4.44 13.19 2.94
N MET A 227 3.58 12.23 2.58
CA MET A 227 2.47 12.49 1.67
C MET A 227 1.47 13.49 2.26
N ILE A 228 1.11 13.36 3.54
CA ILE A 228 0.20 14.29 4.21
C ILE A 228 0.83 15.69 4.31
N GLU A 229 2.11 15.78 4.68
CA GLU A 229 2.80 17.08 4.76
C GLU A 229 2.87 17.76 3.38
N LEU A 230 3.19 17.02 2.32
CA LEU A 230 3.20 17.55 0.97
C LEU A 230 1.80 18.01 0.50
N ILE A 231 0.76 17.25 0.83
CA ILE A 231 -0.63 17.64 0.55
C ILE A 231 -0.96 18.97 1.25
N LYS A 232 -0.62 19.10 2.54
CA LYS A 232 -0.86 20.33 3.32
C LYS A 232 -0.13 21.52 2.69
N GLU A 233 1.16 21.37 2.39
CA GLU A 233 1.98 22.40 1.77
C GLU A 233 1.34 22.92 0.47
N LYS A 234 1.00 22.00 -0.45
CA LYS A 234 0.44 22.37 -1.75
C LYS A 234 -1.02 22.88 -1.65
N PHE A 235 -1.77 22.44 -0.66
CA PHE A 235 -3.11 22.95 -0.38
C PHE A 235 -3.06 24.42 0.10
N ILE A 236 -2.14 24.76 0.99
CA ILE A 236 -1.96 26.13 1.50
C ILE A 236 -1.50 27.06 0.38
N LEU A 237 -0.50 26.64 -0.39
CA LEU A 237 -0.02 27.41 -1.54
C LEU A 237 -1.11 27.65 -2.58
N GLY A 238 -1.92 26.65 -2.89
CA GLY A 238 -3.04 26.77 -3.82
C GLY A 238 -4.16 27.71 -3.34
N LYS A 239 -4.33 27.92 -2.03
CA LYS A 239 -5.26 28.94 -1.48
C LYS A 239 -4.75 30.37 -1.57
N LYS A 240 -3.42 30.57 -1.60
CA LYS A 240 -2.82 31.92 -1.69
C LYS A 240 -2.79 32.50 -3.11
N ILE A 241 -2.95 31.66 -4.11
CA ILE A 241 -2.86 32.04 -5.55
C ILE A 241 -4.28 32.12 -6.19
N GLY A 242 -5.32 31.87 -5.49
CA GLY A 242 -6.71 31.92 -5.94
C GLY A 242 -7.57 32.83 -5.18
#